data_be2e1cbc5942c5f1092f9e5a553746c1
#
_entry.id   be2e1cbc5942c5f1092f9e5a553746c1
#
_cell.length_a   1.000
_cell.length_b   1.000
_cell.length_c   1.000
_cell.angle_alpha   90.00
_cell.angle_beta   90.00
_cell.angle_gamma   90.00
#
_symmetry.space_group_name_H-M   'P 1'
#
loop_
_entity.id
_entity.type
_entity.pdbx_description
1 polymer ?
#
loop_
_entity_poly.entity_id
_entity_poly.type
_entity_poly.pdbx_seq_one_letter_code
_entity_poly.pdbx_strand_id
1 'polypeptide(L)'
;MRCFTSNAMMTLAARSAAMMRPGLRSLATVQRSLSTTPSRFQSTASMLAAETEEAAWEAEWLKATESVYDSSRSFLDSAAGLRQLIKTGLLTHTDLRDHPERFFKAHRLLARHAVKHGPGFWIRFTVHYNLCFGTVLAVGSPEQVDSMATVQAQGLLGCFALTEKLAGVQSGLIVQTKAEYEPASQTFSLSNVGATEGAYKNWISQGFVADKAVVLADLTVGGERKGPHAFLMDMRTNGQLEPGVATGDMGIKTVGNDLDNAWIAFDNVKLPRTALLSRYATVSEAGEYQQFSNVKPFEMIGQRLYTGRVAVAQAALSYRDQLYQNTRAYADNKAIPSFNAPGGSVSLSSIPQLHSLFAEAAETASYLEAYVGACEAELVPLLKEGGTPSEVLSHRIAVAKVKAVEHSIDLCWRLKQEVGSFALMGDSGFGSMDFLQ
;
A
#
# COMPACT_ATOMS: atom_id res chain seq x y z
N MET A 1 -35.53 -3.24 1.70
CA MET A 1 -36.79 -2.96 1.01
C MET A 1 -36.84 -1.47 0.70
N ARG A 2 -36.60 -1.10 -0.52
CA ARG A 2 -37.10 -0.06 -1.41
C ARG A 2 -36.04 0.23 -2.47
N CYS A 3 -36.41 -0.14 -3.70
CA CYS A 3 -35.74 0.20 -4.95
C CYS A 3 -35.56 1.71 -5.07
N PHE A 4 -34.36 2.14 -5.49
CA PHE A 4 -34.20 3.39 -6.19
C PHE A 4 -33.63 3.12 -7.58
N THR A 5 -34.44 3.47 -8.55
CA THR A 5 -34.34 3.26 -9.95
C THR A 5 -33.21 4.05 -10.59
N SER A 6 -32.49 3.38 -11.48
CA SER A 6 -31.67 3.87 -12.58
C SER A 6 -32.39 4.97 -13.38
N ASN A 7 -31.95 6.23 -13.27
CA ASN A 7 -32.22 7.29 -14.27
C ASN A 7 -31.48 8.62 -14.02
N ALA A 8 -30.19 8.59 -13.72
CA ALA A 8 -29.39 9.82 -13.56
C ALA A 8 -28.04 9.82 -14.33
N MET A 9 -27.81 8.90 -15.25
CA MET A 9 -26.54 8.81 -16.00
C MET A 9 -26.62 9.14 -17.50
N MET A 10 -27.71 9.70 -18.00
CA MET A 10 -27.85 9.99 -19.44
C MET A 10 -28.01 11.46 -19.85
N THR A 11 -27.64 12.42 -19.01
CA THR A 11 -27.88 13.85 -19.34
C THR A 11 -26.64 14.75 -19.35
N LEU A 12 -25.41 14.22 -19.40
CA LEU A 12 -24.20 15.05 -19.46
C LEU A 12 -23.34 14.88 -20.74
N ALA A 13 -23.82 14.19 -21.76
CA ALA A 13 -23.07 13.98 -23.01
C ALA A 13 -23.55 14.83 -24.20
N ALA A 14 -24.42 15.81 -24.01
CA ALA A 14 -25.04 16.54 -25.14
C ALA A 14 -25.04 18.07 -24.98
N ARG A 15 -23.90 18.66 -24.56
CA ARG A 15 -23.72 20.14 -24.69
C ARG A 15 -22.23 20.50 -24.84
N SER A 16 -21.64 20.20 -26.01
CA SER A 16 -20.42 20.89 -26.45
C SER A 16 -20.16 20.64 -27.94
N ALA A 17 -21.09 21.04 -28.79
CA ALA A 17 -20.87 21.10 -30.24
C ALA A 17 -21.68 22.27 -30.81
N ALA A 18 -21.22 23.48 -30.61
CA ALA A 18 -21.60 24.65 -31.43
C ALA A 18 -20.68 25.82 -31.11
N MET A 19 -19.76 26.10 -32.02
CA MET A 19 -19.21 27.40 -32.42
C MET A 19 -17.76 27.28 -32.85
N MET A 20 -17.57 27.06 -34.14
CA MET A 20 -16.42 27.58 -34.89
C MET A 20 -16.89 27.90 -36.31
N ARG A 21 -16.94 29.17 -36.64
CA ARG A 21 -16.94 29.70 -38.03
C ARG A 21 -15.57 30.33 -38.31
N PRO A 22 -15.06 30.18 -39.56
CA PRO A 22 -13.70 30.57 -39.89
C PRO A 22 -13.59 32.04 -40.29
N GLY A 23 -12.57 32.72 -39.81
CA GLY A 23 -12.13 34.03 -40.29
C GLY A 23 -10.81 33.90 -41.05
N LEU A 24 -10.87 34.02 -42.38
CA LEU A 24 -9.72 34.24 -43.25
C LEU A 24 -9.12 35.62 -42.99
N ARG A 25 -7.84 35.72 -42.68
CA ARG A 25 -7.03 36.91 -43.00
C ARG A 25 -5.53 36.57 -43.09
N SER A 26 -5.00 36.87 -44.33
CA SER A 26 -3.69 37.46 -44.66
C SER A 26 -2.41 36.71 -44.38
N LEU A 27 -1.80 36.27 -45.50
CA LEU A 27 -0.38 35.97 -45.67
C LEU A 27 0.45 37.22 -45.34
N ALA A 28 1.33 37.15 -44.37
CA ALA A 28 2.48 38.03 -44.18
C ALA A 28 3.72 37.16 -43.94
N THR A 29 4.59 37.18 -44.92
CA THR A 29 5.93 36.62 -44.94
C THR A 29 6.76 37.12 -43.77
N VAL A 30 7.20 36.21 -42.91
CA VAL A 30 8.30 36.44 -41.97
C VAL A 30 9.28 35.29 -42.11
N GLN A 31 10.37 35.53 -42.83
CA GLN A 31 11.60 34.76 -42.70
C GLN A 31 12.06 34.84 -41.24
N ARG A 32 11.99 33.71 -40.53
CA ARG A 32 12.74 33.52 -39.29
C ARG A 32 13.71 32.37 -39.46
N SER A 33 14.96 32.70 -39.20
CA SER A 33 16.14 31.87 -39.12
C SER A 33 15.86 30.49 -38.54
N LEU A 34 16.30 29.46 -39.24
CA LEU A 34 16.47 28.11 -38.72
C LEU A 34 17.55 28.14 -37.62
N SER A 35 17.15 28.38 -36.39
CA SER A 35 17.93 27.95 -35.24
C SER A 35 17.54 26.50 -34.95
N THR A 36 18.38 25.59 -35.32
CA THR A 36 18.35 24.19 -34.94
C THR A 36 18.40 24.10 -33.41
N THR A 37 17.26 23.83 -32.79
CA THR A 37 17.18 23.61 -31.36
C THR A 37 17.57 22.16 -31.02
N PRO A 38 18.59 21.93 -30.20
CA PRO A 38 19.03 20.58 -29.78
C PRO A 38 18.07 19.87 -28.85
N SER A 39 16.94 20.49 -28.46
CA SER A 39 16.10 20.03 -27.35
C SER A 39 15.24 18.78 -27.60
N ARG A 40 14.92 18.45 -28.85
CA ARG A 40 14.09 17.24 -29.14
C ARG A 40 14.86 15.93 -29.09
N PHE A 41 16.13 15.92 -29.54
CA PHE A 41 16.96 14.70 -29.52
C PHE A 41 17.48 14.37 -28.13
N GLN A 42 17.78 15.36 -27.29
CA GLN A 42 18.12 15.13 -25.88
C GLN A 42 16.96 14.59 -25.05
N SER A 43 15.72 14.99 -25.35
CA SER A 43 14.54 14.45 -24.64
C SER A 43 14.29 12.98 -24.95
N THR A 44 14.45 12.55 -26.22
CA THR A 44 14.22 11.15 -26.62
C THR A 44 15.30 10.21 -26.08
N ALA A 45 16.56 10.61 -26.10
CA ALA A 45 17.65 9.83 -25.52
C ALA A 45 17.53 9.70 -23.99
N SER A 46 17.11 10.76 -23.31
CA SER A 46 16.83 10.76 -21.87
C SER A 46 15.63 9.86 -21.50
N MET A 47 14.58 9.87 -22.31
CA MET A 47 13.42 8.98 -22.11
C MET A 47 13.79 7.51 -22.33
N LEU A 48 14.52 7.18 -23.39
CA LEU A 48 15.01 5.82 -23.66
C LEU A 48 15.95 5.31 -22.56
N ALA A 49 16.82 6.17 -22.04
CA ALA A 49 17.70 5.84 -20.92
C ALA A 49 16.91 5.55 -19.64
N ALA A 50 15.90 6.37 -19.33
CA ALA A 50 15.02 6.17 -18.18
C ALA A 50 14.18 4.87 -18.29
N GLU A 51 13.64 4.57 -19.48
CA GLU A 51 12.92 3.32 -19.75
C GLU A 51 13.84 2.10 -19.59
N THR A 52 15.10 2.19 -20.02
CA THR A 52 16.08 1.12 -19.88
C THR A 52 16.46 0.90 -18.41
N GLU A 53 16.66 1.96 -17.64
CA GLU A 53 16.94 1.88 -16.20
C GLU A 53 15.77 1.26 -15.43
N GLU A 54 14.56 1.67 -15.75
CA GLU A 54 13.36 1.15 -15.11
C GLU A 54 13.11 -0.33 -15.43
N ALA A 55 13.40 -0.77 -16.66
CA ALA A 55 13.33 -2.17 -17.05
C ALA A 55 14.41 -3.02 -16.33
N ALA A 56 15.62 -2.48 -16.18
CA ALA A 56 16.68 -3.13 -15.42
C ALA A 56 16.31 -3.27 -13.94
N TRP A 57 15.78 -2.21 -13.33
CA TRP A 57 15.28 -2.24 -11.95
C TRP A 57 14.19 -3.30 -11.78
N GLU A 58 13.23 -3.38 -12.70
CA GLU A 58 12.16 -4.39 -12.65
C GLU A 58 12.71 -5.80 -12.71
N ALA A 59 13.68 -6.08 -13.59
CA ALA A 59 14.30 -7.39 -13.69
C ALA A 59 15.03 -7.79 -12.39
N GLU A 60 15.77 -6.87 -11.78
CA GLU A 60 16.44 -7.10 -10.50
C GLU A 60 15.42 -7.30 -9.36
N TRP A 61 14.34 -6.52 -9.35
CA TRP A 61 13.26 -6.65 -8.39
C TRP A 61 12.58 -8.03 -8.45
N LEU A 62 12.23 -8.49 -9.66
CA LEU A 62 11.62 -9.81 -9.87
C LEU A 62 12.55 -10.91 -9.39
N LYS A 63 13.83 -10.85 -9.73
CA LYS A 63 14.84 -11.83 -9.26
C LYS A 63 14.97 -11.84 -7.74
N ALA A 64 15.02 -10.67 -7.09
CA ALA A 64 15.14 -10.56 -5.65
C ALA A 64 13.89 -11.11 -4.93
N THR A 65 12.70 -10.81 -5.46
CA THR A 65 11.43 -11.24 -4.85
C THR A 65 11.12 -12.71 -5.08
N GLU A 66 11.49 -13.29 -6.21
CA GLU A 66 11.31 -14.72 -6.49
C GLU A 66 12.04 -15.58 -5.46
N SER A 67 13.31 -15.26 -5.16
CA SER A 67 14.10 -15.99 -4.17
C SER A 67 13.54 -15.89 -2.76
N VAL A 68 12.96 -14.74 -2.40
CA VAL A 68 12.35 -14.50 -1.09
C VAL A 68 11.08 -15.34 -0.92
N TYR A 69 10.21 -15.36 -1.93
CA TYR A 69 8.97 -16.14 -1.87
C TYR A 69 9.20 -17.64 -1.82
N ASP A 70 10.20 -18.17 -2.51
CA ASP A 70 10.50 -19.59 -2.53
C ASP A 70 10.95 -20.13 -1.17
N SER A 71 11.51 -19.29 -0.31
CA SER A 71 11.94 -19.63 1.05
C SER A 71 10.86 -19.35 2.12
N SER A 72 9.78 -18.67 1.79
CA SER A 72 8.79 -18.15 2.75
C SER A 72 7.72 -19.20 3.07
N ARG A 73 7.85 -19.91 4.19
CA ARG A 73 6.89 -20.92 4.66
C ARG A 73 6.24 -20.60 6.01
N SER A 74 6.92 -19.83 6.83
CA SER A 74 6.44 -19.36 8.14
C SER A 74 6.50 -17.84 8.21
N PHE A 75 5.89 -17.24 9.23
CA PHE A 75 6.02 -15.79 9.43
C PHE A 75 7.46 -15.37 9.77
N LEU A 76 8.27 -16.26 10.35
CA LEU A 76 9.70 -16.01 10.60
C LEU A 76 10.51 -16.03 9.30
N ASP A 77 10.25 -17.00 8.42
CA ASP A 77 10.88 -17.06 7.09
C ASP A 77 10.51 -15.86 6.23
N SER A 78 9.23 -15.50 6.24
CA SER A 78 8.71 -14.31 5.56
C SER A 78 9.38 -13.03 6.09
N ALA A 79 9.54 -12.90 7.41
CA ALA A 79 10.26 -11.79 8.03
C ALA A 79 11.76 -11.76 7.63
N ALA A 80 12.42 -12.92 7.62
CA ALA A 80 13.81 -13.02 7.17
C ALA A 80 13.95 -12.64 5.69
N GLY A 81 13.00 -13.06 4.86
CA GLY A 81 12.94 -12.70 3.43
C GLY A 81 12.80 -11.19 3.23
N LEU A 82 11.91 -10.54 3.98
CA LEU A 82 11.79 -9.06 3.89
C LEU A 82 13.06 -8.36 4.36
N ARG A 83 13.73 -8.84 5.42
CA ARG A 83 15.02 -8.29 5.86
C ARG A 83 16.08 -8.35 4.75
N GLN A 84 16.10 -9.44 3.98
CA GLN A 84 17.01 -9.58 2.84
C GLN A 84 16.65 -8.60 1.72
N LEU A 85 15.36 -8.49 1.37
CA LEU A 85 14.88 -7.57 0.33
C LEU A 85 15.18 -6.10 0.68
N ILE A 86 14.97 -5.69 1.94
CA ILE A 86 15.28 -4.33 2.43
C ILE A 86 16.76 -3.99 2.21
N LYS A 87 17.66 -4.93 2.50
CA LYS A 87 19.11 -4.73 2.36
C LYS A 87 19.59 -4.59 0.91
N THR A 88 18.80 -5.03 -0.07
CA THR A 88 19.17 -4.84 -1.48
C THR A 88 19.21 -3.37 -1.90
N GLY A 89 18.45 -2.51 -1.22
CA GLY A 89 18.31 -1.10 -1.58
C GLY A 89 17.54 -0.86 -2.89
N LEU A 90 16.93 -1.91 -3.48
CA LEU A 90 16.10 -1.77 -4.69
C LEU A 90 14.89 -0.87 -4.47
N LEU A 91 14.40 -0.80 -3.24
CA LEU A 91 13.47 0.23 -2.80
C LEU A 91 14.04 0.85 -1.52
N THR A 92 14.12 2.17 -1.46
CA THR A 92 14.69 2.90 -0.33
C THR A 92 13.61 3.42 0.61
N HIS A 93 14.01 3.81 1.82
CA HIS A 93 13.12 4.40 2.83
C HIS A 93 12.50 5.74 2.39
N THR A 94 13.06 6.39 1.37
CA THR A 94 12.56 7.66 0.83
C THR A 94 11.81 7.52 -0.49
N ASP A 95 11.79 6.34 -1.14
CA ASP A 95 11.22 6.17 -2.48
C ASP A 95 9.72 6.46 -2.56
N LEU A 96 8.99 6.37 -1.46
CA LEU A 96 7.60 6.82 -1.44
C LEU A 96 7.46 8.33 -1.74
N ARG A 97 8.51 9.12 -1.53
CA ARG A 97 8.62 10.53 -1.92
C ARG A 97 9.43 10.71 -3.20
N ASP A 98 10.60 10.09 -3.28
CA ASP A 98 11.58 10.38 -4.32
C ASP A 98 11.27 9.64 -5.63
N HIS A 99 10.78 8.40 -5.52
CA HIS A 99 10.41 7.52 -6.64
C HIS A 99 9.08 6.80 -6.39
N PRO A 100 7.96 7.52 -6.14
CA PRO A 100 6.67 6.91 -5.83
C PRO A 100 6.18 5.94 -6.91
N GLU A 101 6.58 6.13 -8.15
CA GLU A 101 6.28 5.23 -9.27
C GLU A 101 6.86 3.83 -9.04
N ARG A 102 8.12 3.73 -8.56
CA ARG A 102 8.77 2.46 -8.18
C ARG A 102 8.09 1.82 -6.97
N PHE A 103 7.68 2.64 -5.99
CA PHE A 103 6.93 2.16 -4.84
C PHE A 103 5.62 1.45 -5.27
N PHE A 104 4.80 2.08 -6.11
CA PHE A 104 3.57 1.48 -6.60
C PHE A 104 3.84 0.27 -7.50
N LYS A 105 4.84 0.32 -8.36
CA LYS A 105 5.24 -0.79 -9.21
C LYS A 105 5.68 -2.01 -8.41
N ALA A 106 6.47 -1.82 -7.35
CA ALA A 106 6.87 -2.88 -6.42
C ALA A 106 5.65 -3.60 -5.84
N HIS A 107 4.63 -2.86 -5.40
CA HIS A 107 3.39 -3.43 -4.86
C HIS A 107 2.62 -4.24 -5.90
N ARG A 108 2.53 -3.76 -7.16
CA ARG A 108 1.87 -4.49 -8.26
C ARG A 108 2.59 -5.81 -8.58
N LEU A 109 3.92 -5.78 -8.67
CA LEU A 109 4.72 -6.96 -8.95
C LEU A 109 4.60 -8.00 -7.83
N LEU A 110 4.67 -7.59 -6.56
CA LEU A 110 4.47 -8.49 -5.42
C LEU A 110 3.07 -9.12 -5.39
N ALA A 111 2.04 -8.38 -5.79
CA ALA A 111 0.68 -8.89 -5.81
C ALA A 111 0.48 -10.06 -6.81
N ARG A 112 1.22 -10.09 -7.91
CA ARG A 112 1.22 -11.23 -8.85
C ARG A 112 1.77 -12.49 -8.19
N HIS A 113 2.81 -12.38 -7.38
CA HIS A 113 3.35 -13.51 -6.62
C HIS A 113 2.38 -14.03 -5.55
N ALA A 114 1.50 -13.19 -5.03
CA ALA A 114 0.52 -13.56 -4.01
C ALA A 114 -0.47 -14.64 -4.49
N VAL A 115 -0.70 -14.78 -5.79
CA VAL A 115 -1.51 -15.87 -6.38
C VAL A 115 -0.94 -17.25 -5.99
N LYS A 116 0.39 -17.37 -5.94
CA LYS A 116 1.06 -18.63 -5.58
C LYS A 116 1.31 -18.73 -4.07
N HIS A 117 1.67 -17.65 -3.42
CA HIS A 117 2.27 -17.65 -2.09
C HIS A 117 1.36 -17.04 -1.00
N GLY A 118 0.23 -16.45 -1.35
CA GLY A 118 -0.69 -15.82 -0.41
C GLY A 118 -0.35 -14.38 -0.07
N PRO A 119 -1.15 -13.73 0.81
CA PRO A 119 -1.13 -12.29 1.03
C PRO A 119 -0.06 -11.82 2.03
N GLY A 120 0.47 -12.68 2.87
CA GLY A 120 1.20 -12.26 4.07
C GLY A 120 2.44 -11.42 3.77
N PHE A 121 3.28 -11.85 2.81
CA PHE A 121 4.48 -11.10 2.44
C PHE A 121 4.16 -9.73 1.83
N TRP A 122 3.13 -9.63 1.00
CA TRP A 122 2.68 -8.34 0.44
C TRP A 122 2.25 -7.36 1.53
N ILE A 123 1.47 -7.86 2.53
CA ILE A 123 1.04 -7.04 3.67
C ILE A 123 2.25 -6.63 4.52
N ARG A 124 3.17 -7.55 4.79
CA ARG A 124 4.41 -7.28 5.52
C ARG A 124 5.22 -6.17 4.86
N PHE A 125 5.38 -6.25 3.54
CA PHE A 125 6.07 -5.25 2.72
C PHE A 125 5.41 -3.87 2.82
N THR A 126 4.09 -3.78 2.62
CA THR A 126 3.38 -2.50 2.69
C THR A 126 3.36 -1.91 4.10
N VAL A 127 3.32 -2.73 5.14
CA VAL A 127 3.44 -2.26 6.54
C VAL A 127 4.80 -1.60 6.77
N HIS A 128 5.87 -2.20 6.27
CA HIS A 128 7.22 -1.66 6.43
C HIS A 128 7.41 -0.35 5.65
N TYR A 129 7.20 -0.38 4.31
CA TYR A 129 7.51 0.76 3.45
C TYR A 129 6.44 1.85 3.45
N ASN A 130 5.15 1.50 3.41
CA ASN A 130 4.09 2.50 3.37
C ASN A 130 3.73 3.04 4.76
N LEU A 131 3.49 2.14 5.71
CA LEU A 131 2.97 2.55 7.02
C LEU A 131 4.09 3.01 7.97
N CYS A 132 5.13 2.20 8.19
CA CYS A 132 6.20 2.57 9.09
C CYS A 132 7.10 3.66 8.48
N PHE A 133 7.86 3.35 7.43
CA PHE A 133 8.76 4.32 6.79
C PHE A 133 8.01 5.52 6.22
N GLY A 134 6.87 5.27 5.56
CA GLY A 134 6.05 6.34 5.01
C GLY A 134 5.52 7.30 6.06
N THR A 135 5.24 6.86 7.30
CA THR A 135 4.83 7.77 8.38
C THR A 135 6.02 8.59 8.86
N VAL A 136 7.21 7.97 9.05
CA VAL A 136 8.42 8.73 9.40
C VAL A 136 8.72 9.78 8.33
N LEU A 137 8.62 9.40 7.05
CA LEU A 137 8.82 10.31 5.92
C LEU A 137 7.82 11.48 5.90
N ALA A 138 6.56 11.24 6.32
CA ALA A 138 5.51 12.25 6.32
C ALA A 138 5.58 13.22 7.50
N VAL A 139 5.87 12.73 8.70
CA VAL A 139 5.75 13.52 9.95
C VAL A 139 7.02 13.57 10.78
N GLY A 140 8.10 12.91 10.36
CA GLY A 140 9.42 13.01 10.99
C GLY A 140 10.18 14.27 10.60
N SER A 141 11.12 14.70 11.42
CA SER A 141 12.11 15.70 11.04
C SER A 141 13.07 15.15 9.99
N PRO A 142 13.84 16.00 9.27
CA PRO A 142 14.87 15.54 8.35
C PRO A 142 15.82 14.51 8.98
N GLU A 143 16.28 14.76 10.20
CA GLU A 143 17.21 13.87 10.92
C GLU A 143 16.57 12.52 11.26
N GLN A 144 15.27 12.52 11.59
CA GLN A 144 14.52 11.28 11.83
C GLN A 144 14.35 10.48 10.54
N VAL A 145 14.07 11.14 9.42
CA VAL A 145 14.00 10.50 8.10
C VAL A 145 15.36 9.91 7.72
N ASP A 146 16.45 10.67 7.87
CA ASP A 146 17.80 10.23 7.52
C ASP A 146 18.24 9.03 8.40
N SER A 147 17.81 8.97 9.66
CA SER A 147 18.09 7.83 10.56
C SER A 147 17.53 6.50 10.03
N MET A 148 16.48 6.53 9.19
CA MET A 148 15.89 5.33 8.59
C MET A 148 16.83 4.65 7.60
N ALA A 149 17.82 5.36 7.04
CA ALA A 149 18.85 4.75 6.20
C ALA A 149 19.63 3.65 6.96
N THR A 150 19.93 3.88 8.24
CA THR A 150 20.58 2.87 9.10
C THR A 150 19.67 1.68 9.38
N VAL A 151 18.37 1.94 9.63
CA VAL A 151 17.35 0.89 9.81
C VAL A 151 17.27 0.01 8.58
N GLN A 152 17.26 0.62 7.40
CA GLN A 152 17.26 -0.09 6.12
C GLN A 152 18.54 -0.90 5.90
N ALA A 153 19.72 -0.29 6.08
CA ALA A 153 21.01 -0.96 5.86
C ALA A 153 21.19 -2.20 6.77
N GLN A 154 20.65 -2.14 7.99
CA GLN A 154 20.65 -3.28 8.91
C GLN A 154 19.55 -4.30 8.62
N GLY A 155 18.58 -3.97 7.76
CA GLY A 155 17.41 -4.82 7.46
C GLY A 155 16.48 -4.97 8.66
N LEU A 156 16.35 -3.93 9.48
CA LEU A 156 15.45 -3.93 10.63
C LEU A 156 14.00 -3.73 10.15
N LEU A 157 13.09 -4.49 10.74
CA LEU A 157 11.67 -4.44 10.39
C LEU A 157 10.94 -3.38 11.20
N GLY A 158 10.09 -2.60 10.53
CA GLY A 158 9.22 -1.63 11.17
C GLY A 158 7.75 -2.03 11.10
N CYS A 159 7.00 -1.88 12.20
CA CYS A 159 5.54 -1.99 12.21
C CYS A 159 4.87 -0.64 12.46
N PHE A 160 3.54 -0.62 12.32
CA PHE A 160 2.71 0.56 12.53
C PHE A 160 1.61 0.26 13.55
N ALA A 161 1.81 0.73 14.78
CA ALA A 161 0.98 0.43 15.92
C ALA A 161 -0.12 1.52 16.12
N LEU A 162 -1.14 1.48 15.26
CA LEU A 162 -2.30 2.37 15.32
C LEU A 162 -3.48 1.71 16.02
N THR A 163 -3.95 0.58 15.47
CA THR A 163 -5.20 -0.09 15.86
C THR A 163 -5.15 -0.55 17.32
N GLU A 164 -6.24 -0.32 18.06
CA GLU A 164 -6.40 -0.74 19.44
C GLU A 164 -7.60 -1.67 19.59
N LYS A 165 -7.53 -2.60 20.54
CA LYS A 165 -8.56 -3.63 20.78
C LYS A 165 -9.96 -3.04 20.95
N LEU A 166 -10.08 -1.93 21.69
CA LEU A 166 -11.38 -1.29 21.96
C LEU A 166 -11.84 -0.32 20.86
N ALA A 167 -10.94 0.09 19.97
CA ALA A 167 -11.28 1.00 18.87
C ALA A 167 -11.94 0.28 17.70
N GLY A 168 -11.55 -0.98 17.43
CA GLY A 168 -12.06 -1.77 16.31
C GLY A 168 -11.97 -1.02 14.99
N VAL A 169 -13.09 -0.87 14.29
CA VAL A 169 -13.19 -0.15 13.01
C VAL A 169 -12.99 1.37 13.13
N GLN A 170 -13.03 1.92 14.34
CA GLN A 170 -12.79 3.34 14.61
C GLN A 170 -11.30 3.65 14.88
N SER A 171 -10.42 2.75 14.47
CA SER A 171 -8.97 2.95 14.56
C SER A 171 -8.55 4.27 13.94
N GLY A 172 -7.79 5.05 14.70
CA GLY A 172 -7.38 6.39 14.30
C GLY A 172 -8.31 7.52 14.77
N LEU A 173 -9.58 7.27 15.02
CA LEU A 173 -10.48 8.21 15.71
C LEU A 173 -10.40 8.06 17.23
N ILE A 174 -10.17 6.83 17.70
CA ILE A 174 -10.01 6.49 19.12
C ILE A 174 -8.57 6.01 19.32
N VAL A 175 -7.79 6.77 20.09
CA VAL A 175 -6.42 6.44 20.51
C VAL A 175 -6.38 6.52 22.03
N GLN A 176 -6.24 5.38 22.69
CA GLN A 176 -6.24 5.25 24.14
C GLN A 176 -4.83 5.05 24.73
N THR A 177 -3.87 4.60 23.89
CA THR A 177 -2.45 4.61 24.25
C THR A 177 -2.03 6.03 24.60
N LYS A 178 -1.45 6.24 25.76
CA LYS A 178 -1.05 7.56 26.28
C LYS A 178 0.46 7.74 26.18
N ALA A 179 0.87 8.95 25.85
CA ALA A 179 2.26 9.40 25.95
C ALA A 179 2.28 10.67 26.78
N GLU A 180 2.91 10.63 27.97
CA GLU A 180 3.02 11.76 28.87
C GLU A 180 4.47 12.20 28.93
N TYR A 181 4.72 13.50 28.71
CA TYR A 181 6.05 14.06 28.78
C TYR A 181 6.45 14.42 30.21
N GLU A 182 7.64 13.98 30.64
CA GLU A 182 8.23 14.26 31.93
C GLU A 182 9.47 15.15 31.75
N PRO A 183 9.40 16.45 32.11
CA PRO A 183 10.53 17.35 31.93
C PRO A 183 11.78 16.99 32.74
N ALA A 184 11.62 16.40 33.94
CA ALA A 184 12.74 16.06 34.82
C ALA A 184 13.66 15.00 34.19
N SER A 185 13.12 14.04 33.46
CA SER A 185 13.86 12.98 32.74
C SER A 185 14.03 13.25 31.25
N GLN A 186 13.37 14.27 30.73
CA GLN A 186 13.28 14.58 29.27
C GLN A 186 12.80 13.38 28.43
N THR A 187 11.86 12.61 28.99
CA THR A 187 11.31 11.41 28.32
C THR A 187 9.81 11.47 28.23
N PHE A 188 9.26 10.71 27.29
CA PHE A 188 7.84 10.37 27.28
C PHE A 188 7.65 9.03 28.00
N SER A 189 6.60 8.94 28.81
CA SER A 189 6.11 7.70 29.38
C SER A 189 4.98 7.17 28.50
N LEU A 190 5.21 6.05 27.80
CA LEU A 190 4.23 5.43 26.92
C LEU A 190 3.52 4.31 27.67
N SER A 191 2.17 4.35 27.72
CA SER A 191 1.36 3.34 28.41
C SER A 191 0.04 3.08 27.72
N ASN A 192 -0.37 1.79 27.69
CA ASN A 192 -1.71 1.34 27.33
C ASN A 192 -2.20 0.21 28.26
N VAL A 193 -1.50 -0.06 29.34
CA VAL A 193 -1.91 -0.91 30.46
C VAL A 193 -2.53 -0.05 31.55
N GLY A 194 -3.44 -0.60 32.35
CA GLY A 194 -4.04 0.10 33.50
C GLY A 194 -5.57 -0.02 33.54
N ALA A 195 -6.28 1.04 33.95
CA ALA A 195 -7.68 1.03 34.37
C ALA A 195 -8.70 0.48 33.34
N THR A 196 -8.33 0.35 32.08
CA THR A 196 -9.18 -0.20 31.01
C THR A 196 -8.52 -1.44 30.42
N GLU A 197 -8.97 -2.61 30.83
CA GLU A 197 -8.54 -3.86 30.23
C GLU A 197 -8.84 -3.84 28.73
N GLY A 198 -7.80 -3.97 27.90
CA GLY A 198 -7.94 -4.05 26.44
C GLY A 198 -7.58 -2.80 25.63
N ALA A 199 -6.94 -1.79 26.23
CA ALA A 199 -6.38 -0.67 25.47
C ALA A 199 -5.10 -1.03 24.67
N TYR A 200 -4.74 -2.33 24.63
CA TYR A 200 -3.57 -2.79 23.86
C TYR A 200 -3.72 -2.49 22.38
N LYS A 201 -2.58 -2.20 21.74
CA LYS A 201 -2.49 -2.26 20.29
C LYS A 201 -2.86 -3.68 19.84
N ASN A 202 -3.64 -3.80 18.77
CA ASN A 202 -4.23 -5.08 18.39
C ASN A 202 -4.24 -5.24 16.88
N TRP A 203 -4.11 -6.46 16.38
CA TRP A 203 -4.00 -6.77 14.96
C TRP A 203 -2.85 -6.02 14.26
N ILE A 204 -1.75 -5.79 14.98
CA ILE A 204 -0.59 -5.10 14.42
C ILE A 204 0.19 -6.07 13.54
N SER A 205 0.04 -5.90 12.24
CA SER A 205 0.80 -6.67 11.24
C SER A 205 2.29 -6.43 11.43
N GLN A 206 3.08 -7.52 11.44
CA GLN A 206 4.52 -7.51 11.71
C GLN A 206 4.91 -7.11 13.14
N GLY A 207 3.92 -6.93 14.04
CA GLY A 207 4.19 -6.43 15.39
C GLY A 207 4.95 -7.42 16.29
N PHE A 208 4.82 -8.72 16.04
CA PHE A 208 5.51 -9.74 16.82
C PHE A 208 7.01 -9.81 16.52
N VAL A 209 7.41 -9.58 15.25
CA VAL A 209 8.81 -9.70 14.79
C VAL A 209 9.50 -8.34 14.57
N ALA A 210 8.79 -7.23 14.68
CA ALA A 210 9.32 -5.91 14.41
C ALA A 210 10.44 -5.50 15.38
N ASP A 211 11.46 -4.83 14.84
CA ASP A 211 12.55 -4.20 15.61
C ASP A 211 12.20 -2.76 15.98
N LYS A 212 11.45 -2.07 15.11
CA LYS A 212 11.01 -0.70 15.28
C LYS A 212 9.48 -0.61 15.20
N ALA A 213 8.89 0.37 15.84
CA ALA A 213 7.49 0.70 15.69
C ALA A 213 7.27 2.21 15.55
N VAL A 214 6.36 2.58 14.64
CA VAL A 214 5.68 3.87 14.73
C VAL A 214 4.41 3.64 15.54
N VAL A 215 4.35 4.25 16.72
CA VAL A 215 3.25 4.11 17.68
C VAL A 215 2.41 5.38 17.69
N LEU A 216 1.09 5.27 17.51
CA LEU A 216 0.16 6.36 17.69
C LEU A 216 -0.27 6.39 19.16
N ALA A 217 -0.05 7.52 19.84
CA ALA A 217 -0.43 7.73 21.22
C ALA A 217 -1.01 9.13 21.42
N ASP A 218 -1.90 9.25 22.38
CA ASP A 218 -2.50 10.52 22.80
C ASP A 218 -1.51 11.27 23.69
N LEU A 219 -0.95 12.36 23.19
CA LEU A 219 0.10 13.13 23.84
C LEU A 219 -0.46 14.04 24.92
N THR A 220 0.13 14.01 26.11
CA THR A 220 -0.09 14.94 27.22
C THR A 220 1.22 15.64 27.56
N VAL A 221 1.20 16.96 27.67
CA VAL A 221 2.34 17.78 28.06
C VAL A 221 1.88 18.80 29.12
N GLY A 222 2.53 18.83 30.27
CA GLY A 222 2.18 19.74 31.35
C GLY A 222 0.74 19.57 31.88
N GLY A 223 0.20 18.35 31.82
CA GLY A 223 -1.18 18.02 32.18
C GLY A 223 -2.22 18.36 31.10
N GLU A 224 -1.83 18.99 29.99
CA GLU A 224 -2.72 19.32 28.88
C GLU A 224 -2.67 18.28 27.77
N ARG A 225 -3.83 17.81 27.33
CA ARG A 225 -3.96 16.88 26.20
C ARG A 225 -3.71 17.61 24.86
N LYS A 226 -2.75 17.10 24.07
CA LYS A 226 -2.38 17.63 22.74
C LYS A 226 -2.94 16.78 21.59
N GLY A 227 -3.59 15.63 21.89
CA GLY A 227 -4.18 14.74 20.92
C GLY A 227 -3.21 13.69 20.34
N PRO A 228 -3.65 12.90 19.33
CA PRO A 228 -2.83 11.83 18.78
C PRO A 228 -1.58 12.33 18.07
N HIS A 229 -0.43 11.75 18.44
CA HIS A 229 0.87 11.98 17.82
C HIS A 229 1.56 10.66 17.52
N ALA A 230 2.52 10.68 16.61
CA ALA A 230 3.30 9.51 16.23
C ALA A 230 4.67 9.52 16.91
N PHE A 231 5.06 8.37 17.43
CA PHE A 231 6.33 8.13 18.09
C PHE A 231 7.08 7.02 17.39
N LEU A 232 8.34 7.24 17.04
CA LEU A 232 9.25 6.21 16.56
C LEU A 232 10.01 5.62 17.73
N MET A 233 9.90 4.32 17.93
CA MET A 233 10.58 3.63 19.02
C MET A 233 11.24 2.33 18.58
N ASP A 234 12.22 1.89 19.37
CA ASP A 234 12.70 0.53 19.33
C ASP A 234 11.68 -0.40 20.01
N MET A 235 11.31 -1.47 19.35
CA MET A 235 10.58 -2.58 19.95
C MET A 235 11.55 -3.57 20.58
N ARG A 236 12.72 -3.69 19.96
CA ARG A 236 13.80 -4.60 20.37
C ARG A 236 15.16 -3.98 20.20
N THR A 237 16.03 -4.26 21.16
CA THR A 237 17.47 -4.05 21.04
C THR A 237 18.18 -5.39 21.19
N ASN A 238 19.04 -5.73 20.25
CA ASN A 238 19.74 -7.03 20.18
C ASN A 238 18.79 -8.26 20.28
N GLY A 239 17.62 -8.17 19.68
CA GLY A 239 16.60 -9.22 19.67
C GLY A 239 15.73 -9.31 20.93
N GLN A 240 16.04 -8.58 22.00
CA GLN A 240 15.26 -8.53 23.23
C GLN A 240 14.27 -7.37 23.19
N LEU A 241 13.04 -7.60 23.67
CA LEU A 241 12.04 -6.54 23.82
C LEU A 241 12.53 -5.45 24.75
N GLU A 242 12.21 -4.21 24.42
CA GLU A 242 12.49 -3.07 25.30
C GLU A 242 11.74 -3.20 26.63
N PRO A 243 12.33 -2.69 27.75
CA PRO A 243 11.67 -2.72 29.04
C PRO A 243 10.27 -2.08 29.01
N GLY A 244 9.29 -2.79 29.57
CA GLY A 244 7.90 -2.36 29.57
C GLY A 244 7.11 -2.69 28.28
N VAL A 245 7.76 -3.23 27.25
CA VAL A 245 7.09 -3.72 26.05
C VAL A 245 6.76 -5.21 26.20
N ALA A 246 5.49 -5.56 25.97
CA ALA A 246 5.07 -6.95 25.82
C ALA A 246 4.30 -7.12 24.52
N THR A 247 4.48 -8.26 23.86
CA THR A 247 3.78 -8.59 22.61
C THR A 247 3.51 -10.08 22.52
N GLY A 248 2.44 -10.44 21.82
CA GLY A 248 2.11 -11.83 21.52
C GLY A 248 1.43 -11.94 20.16
N ASP A 249 1.58 -13.09 19.54
CA ASP A 249 0.92 -13.40 18.28
C ASP A 249 -0.59 -13.59 18.49
N MET A 250 -1.40 -13.13 17.52
CA MET A 250 -2.86 -13.27 17.55
C MET A 250 -3.36 -14.69 17.21
N GLY A 251 -2.46 -15.55 16.70
CA GLY A 251 -2.76 -16.93 16.34
C GLY A 251 -3.01 -17.14 14.85
N ILE A 252 -3.42 -18.36 14.52
CA ILE A 252 -3.61 -18.83 13.15
C ILE A 252 -4.83 -18.16 12.51
N LYS A 253 -4.64 -17.66 11.31
CA LYS A 253 -5.68 -17.06 10.44
C LYS A 253 -6.10 -18.06 9.35
N THR A 254 -7.19 -17.77 8.66
CA THR A 254 -7.63 -18.56 7.49
C THR A 254 -6.64 -18.50 6.34
N VAL A 255 -5.92 -17.36 6.20
CA VAL A 255 -4.92 -17.13 5.16
C VAL A 255 -3.84 -16.16 5.66
N GLY A 256 -2.69 -16.10 4.98
CA GLY A 256 -1.63 -15.15 5.29
C GLY A 256 -0.90 -15.47 6.61
N ASN A 257 -0.71 -16.75 6.93
CA ASN A 257 0.00 -17.18 8.13
C ASN A 257 1.53 -17.02 8.01
N ASP A 258 2.01 -16.60 6.86
CA ASP A 258 3.35 -16.08 6.63
C ASP A 258 3.56 -14.64 7.13
N LEU A 259 2.51 -14.02 7.67
CA LEU A 259 2.52 -12.74 8.38
C LEU A 259 2.05 -12.95 9.82
N ASP A 260 2.84 -12.49 10.80
CA ASP A 260 2.39 -12.35 12.19
C ASP A 260 1.46 -11.14 12.34
N ASN A 261 0.43 -11.30 13.15
CA ASN A 261 -0.37 -10.20 13.68
C ASN A 261 -0.26 -10.23 15.20
N ALA A 262 0.04 -9.09 15.81
CA ALA A 262 0.33 -9.03 17.23
C ALA A 262 -0.64 -8.14 18.01
N TRP A 263 -0.80 -8.48 19.29
CA TRP A 263 -1.15 -7.49 20.30
C TRP A 263 0.15 -6.91 20.90
N ILE A 264 0.14 -5.63 21.28
CA ILE A 264 1.29 -4.96 21.90
C ILE A 264 0.80 -4.18 23.11
N ALA A 265 1.41 -4.45 24.26
CA ALA A 265 1.20 -3.72 25.50
C ALA A 265 2.44 -2.86 25.82
N PHE A 266 2.17 -1.67 26.31
CA PHE A 266 3.18 -0.73 26.81
C PHE A 266 2.90 -0.46 28.29
N ASP A 267 3.87 -0.75 29.14
CA ASP A 267 3.80 -0.48 30.57
C ASP A 267 4.91 0.52 30.95
N ASN A 268 4.54 1.79 30.97
CA ASN A 268 5.44 2.89 31.34
C ASN A 268 6.78 2.89 30.58
N VAL A 269 6.73 2.57 29.28
CA VAL A 269 7.92 2.55 28.41
C VAL A 269 8.49 3.96 28.30
N LYS A 270 9.77 4.13 28.65
CA LYS A 270 10.43 5.43 28.58
C LYS A 270 11.02 5.65 27.19
N LEU A 271 10.50 6.66 26.52
CA LEU A 271 10.96 7.07 25.20
C LEU A 271 11.73 8.39 25.30
N PRO A 272 12.88 8.53 24.62
CA PRO A 272 13.58 9.80 24.59
C PRO A 272 12.71 10.88 23.91
N ARG A 273 12.95 12.14 24.22
CA ARG A 273 12.23 13.27 23.61
C ARG A 273 12.25 13.22 22.09
N THR A 274 13.33 12.72 21.49
CA THR A 274 13.52 12.56 20.05
C THR A 274 12.66 11.45 19.43
N ALA A 275 11.95 10.65 20.23
CA ALA A 275 11.01 9.65 19.71
C ALA A 275 9.75 10.27 19.07
N LEU A 276 9.32 11.46 19.55
CA LEU A 276 8.22 12.19 18.92
C LEU A 276 8.60 12.58 17.48
N LEU A 277 7.82 12.14 16.49
CA LEU A 277 8.02 12.55 15.11
C LEU A 277 7.66 14.03 14.94
N SER A 278 8.66 14.86 14.63
CA SER A 278 8.65 16.29 15.01
C SER A 278 8.59 17.26 13.83
N ARG A 279 8.15 16.85 12.66
CA ARG A 279 8.02 17.76 11.50
C ARG A 279 7.03 18.90 11.74
N TYR A 280 5.92 18.64 12.44
CA TYR A 280 4.82 19.60 12.62
C TYR A 280 4.59 20.05 14.05
N ALA A 281 5.14 19.34 15.03
CA ALA A 281 5.05 19.67 16.43
C ALA A 281 6.26 19.13 17.19
N THR A 282 6.67 19.82 18.25
CA THR A 282 7.77 19.41 19.13
C THR A 282 7.44 19.68 20.60
N VAL A 283 8.23 19.07 21.48
CA VAL A 283 8.22 19.37 22.92
C VAL A 283 9.63 19.79 23.30
N SER A 284 9.79 20.97 23.95
CA SER A 284 11.07 21.43 24.45
C SER A 284 11.53 20.59 25.64
N GLU A 285 12.79 20.71 26.05
CA GLU A 285 13.32 20.08 27.26
C GLU A 285 12.54 20.51 28.52
N ALA A 286 12.12 21.76 28.57
CA ALA A 286 11.31 22.32 29.64
C ALA A 286 9.84 21.84 29.66
N GLY A 287 9.39 21.09 28.64
CA GLY A 287 8.02 20.63 28.55
C GLY A 287 7.08 21.65 27.90
N GLU A 288 7.58 22.50 27.01
CA GLU A 288 6.75 23.40 26.23
C GLU A 288 6.38 22.72 24.90
N TYR A 289 5.08 22.60 24.64
CA TYR A 289 4.58 22.08 23.36
C TYR A 289 4.49 23.20 22.33
N GLN A 290 5.08 23.00 21.17
CA GLN A 290 5.02 23.91 20.05
C GLN A 290 4.54 23.20 18.80
N GLN A 291 3.49 23.74 18.15
CA GLN A 291 3.01 23.28 16.85
C GLN A 291 3.43 24.30 15.78
N PHE A 292 4.08 23.80 14.70
CA PHE A 292 4.64 24.65 13.63
C PHE A 292 3.68 24.90 12.47
N SER A 293 2.56 24.19 12.44
CA SER A 293 1.60 24.23 11.32
C SER A 293 0.18 24.08 11.84
N ASN A 294 -0.80 24.62 11.10
CA ASN A 294 -2.21 24.36 11.35
C ASN A 294 -2.64 22.93 10.97
N VAL A 295 -1.80 22.21 10.23
CA VAL A 295 -2.04 20.80 9.90
C VAL A 295 -1.72 19.94 11.13
N LYS A 296 -2.70 19.18 11.57
CA LYS A 296 -2.48 18.26 12.69
C LYS A 296 -1.61 17.09 12.24
N PRO A 297 -0.63 16.63 13.06
CA PRO A 297 0.19 15.48 12.71
C PRO A 297 -0.62 14.26 12.30
N PHE A 298 -1.78 14.05 12.92
CA PHE A 298 -2.67 12.94 12.61
C PHE A 298 -3.30 13.03 11.19
N GLU A 299 -3.56 14.22 10.68
CA GLU A 299 -4.07 14.42 9.31
C GLU A 299 -3.01 14.03 8.28
N MET A 300 -1.73 14.31 8.55
CA MET A 300 -0.62 13.92 7.68
C MET A 300 -0.39 12.40 7.68
N ILE A 301 -0.57 11.76 8.82
CA ILE A 301 -0.54 10.28 8.90
C ILE A 301 -1.65 9.68 8.02
N GLY A 302 -2.81 10.31 7.96
CA GLY A 302 -3.92 9.93 7.09
C GLY A 302 -3.56 9.82 5.61
N GLN A 303 -2.56 10.58 5.13
CA GLN A 303 -2.06 10.47 3.75
C GLN A 303 -1.54 9.06 3.42
N ARG A 304 -0.96 8.35 4.39
CA ARG A 304 -0.49 6.97 4.20
C ARG A 304 -1.64 6.02 3.91
N LEU A 305 -2.84 6.35 4.37
CA LEU A 305 -4.05 5.58 4.06
C LEU A 305 -4.46 5.75 2.58
N TYR A 306 -4.28 6.93 1.98
CA TYR A 306 -4.55 7.14 0.55
C TYR A 306 -3.56 6.38 -0.32
N THR A 307 -2.27 6.45 -0.01
CA THR A 307 -1.22 5.68 -0.70
C THR A 307 -1.51 4.18 -0.61
N GLY A 308 -1.84 3.70 0.59
CA GLY A 308 -2.22 2.30 0.82
C GLY A 308 -3.47 1.89 0.04
N ARG A 309 -4.49 2.75 -0.07
CA ARG A 309 -5.70 2.45 -0.85
C ARG A 309 -5.43 2.30 -2.35
N VAL A 310 -4.57 3.15 -2.93
CA VAL A 310 -4.13 3.02 -4.33
C VAL A 310 -3.35 1.72 -4.50
N ALA A 311 -2.39 1.42 -3.62
CA ALA A 311 -1.61 0.19 -3.68
C ALA A 311 -2.49 -1.07 -3.55
N VAL A 312 -3.49 -1.07 -2.65
CA VAL A 312 -4.47 -2.17 -2.50
C VAL A 312 -5.33 -2.34 -3.74
N ALA A 313 -5.82 -1.24 -4.34
CA ALA A 313 -6.59 -1.30 -5.58
C ALA A 313 -5.79 -1.96 -6.71
N GLN A 314 -4.55 -1.52 -6.89
CA GLN A 314 -3.63 -2.07 -7.89
C GLN A 314 -3.27 -3.54 -7.60
N ALA A 315 -3.07 -3.87 -6.34
CA ALA A 315 -2.77 -5.24 -5.92
C ALA A 315 -3.94 -6.19 -6.24
N ALA A 316 -5.17 -5.77 -5.98
CA ALA A 316 -6.36 -6.56 -6.30
C ALA A 316 -6.49 -6.83 -7.82
N LEU A 317 -6.25 -5.79 -8.65
CA LEU A 317 -6.27 -5.93 -10.11
C LEU A 317 -5.12 -6.84 -10.59
N SER A 318 -3.91 -6.64 -10.08
CA SER A 318 -2.74 -7.45 -10.47
C SER A 318 -2.87 -8.91 -10.05
N TYR A 319 -3.42 -9.18 -8.86
CA TYR A 319 -3.73 -10.53 -8.40
C TYR A 319 -4.76 -11.22 -9.30
N ARG A 320 -5.89 -10.54 -9.56
CA ARG A 320 -6.93 -11.04 -10.46
C ARG A 320 -6.39 -11.35 -11.84
N ASP A 321 -5.65 -10.41 -12.43
CA ASP A 321 -5.06 -10.57 -13.76
C ASP A 321 -4.15 -11.82 -13.83
N GLN A 322 -3.26 -11.99 -12.85
CA GLN A 322 -2.39 -13.15 -12.79
C GLN A 322 -3.16 -14.46 -12.62
N LEU A 323 -4.20 -14.49 -11.78
CA LEU A 323 -5.05 -15.68 -11.61
C LEU A 323 -5.79 -16.02 -12.90
N TYR A 324 -6.30 -15.02 -13.62
CA TYR A 324 -6.97 -15.18 -14.90
C TYR A 324 -6.02 -15.68 -15.98
N GLN A 325 -4.78 -15.15 -16.05
CA GLN A 325 -3.76 -15.62 -17.00
C GLN A 325 -3.39 -17.08 -16.75
N ASN A 326 -3.13 -17.47 -15.50
CA ASN A 326 -2.83 -18.85 -15.13
C ASN A 326 -3.97 -19.80 -15.50
N THR A 327 -5.19 -19.41 -15.18
CA THR A 327 -6.40 -20.20 -15.46
C THR A 327 -6.68 -20.29 -16.94
N ARG A 328 -6.45 -19.22 -17.69
CA ARG A 328 -6.58 -19.20 -19.16
C ARG A 328 -5.61 -20.16 -19.81
N ALA A 329 -4.34 -20.16 -19.38
CA ALA A 329 -3.33 -21.09 -19.88
C ALA A 329 -3.74 -22.56 -19.65
N TYR A 330 -4.31 -22.88 -18.48
CA TYR A 330 -4.88 -24.21 -18.22
C TYR A 330 -6.05 -24.52 -19.14
N ALA A 331 -7.03 -23.61 -19.26
CA ALA A 331 -8.27 -23.81 -20.02
C ALA A 331 -8.03 -23.94 -21.51
N ASP A 332 -7.04 -23.23 -22.07
CA ASP A 332 -6.66 -23.31 -23.47
C ASP A 332 -6.06 -24.70 -23.82
N ASN A 333 -5.36 -25.32 -22.87
CA ASN A 333 -4.74 -26.65 -23.03
C ASN A 333 -5.63 -27.83 -22.61
N LYS A 334 -6.76 -27.56 -21.93
CA LYS A 334 -7.67 -28.60 -21.46
C LYS A 334 -8.67 -28.97 -22.55
N ALA A 335 -8.51 -30.15 -23.17
CA ALA A 335 -9.49 -30.69 -24.11
C ALA A 335 -10.72 -31.24 -23.38
N ILE A 336 -11.90 -30.94 -23.91
CA ILE A 336 -13.20 -31.44 -23.45
C ILE A 336 -13.97 -32.01 -24.65
N PRO A 337 -14.79 -33.08 -24.46
CA PRO A 337 -15.62 -33.65 -25.53
C PRO A 337 -16.60 -32.61 -26.09
N SER A 338 -16.74 -32.61 -27.43
CA SER A 338 -17.73 -31.78 -28.12
C SER A 338 -18.28 -32.55 -29.33
N PHE A 339 -19.59 -32.79 -29.33
CA PHE A 339 -20.25 -33.51 -30.42
C PHE A 339 -20.31 -32.73 -31.74
N ASN A 340 -20.15 -31.41 -31.67
CA ASN A 340 -20.24 -30.53 -32.84
C ASN A 340 -18.89 -30.07 -33.41
N ALA A 341 -17.78 -30.48 -32.77
CA ALA A 341 -16.46 -30.06 -33.19
C ALA A 341 -15.80 -31.07 -34.14
N PRO A 342 -15.13 -30.61 -35.20
CA PRO A 342 -14.24 -31.47 -35.99
C PRO A 342 -13.17 -32.05 -35.05
N GLY A 343 -13.08 -33.39 -35.00
CA GLY A 343 -12.15 -34.07 -34.08
C GLY A 343 -12.73 -34.41 -32.70
N GLY A 344 -14.01 -34.10 -32.43
CA GLY A 344 -14.73 -34.56 -31.22
C GLY A 344 -14.34 -33.88 -29.92
N SER A 345 -13.50 -32.85 -29.96
CA SER A 345 -13.11 -32.07 -28.77
C SER A 345 -12.83 -30.61 -29.05
N VAL A 346 -12.99 -29.77 -28.02
CA VAL A 346 -12.65 -28.33 -28.03
C VAL A 346 -11.85 -28.01 -26.76
N SER A 347 -11.22 -26.83 -26.72
CA SER A 347 -10.58 -26.35 -25.47
C SER A 347 -11.65 -25.92 -24.46
N LEU A 348 -11.36 -26.08 -23.16
CA LEU A 348 -12.21 -25.64 -22.07
C LEU A 348 -12.49 -24.14 -22.16
N SER A 349 -11.53 -23.33 -22.59
CA SER A 349 -11.68 -21.88 -22.77
C SER A 349 -12.68 -21.47 -23.85
N SER A 350 -13.06 -22.39 -24.74
CA SER A 350 -14.04 -22.13 -25.80
C SER A 350 -15.50 -22.33 -25.35
N ILE A 351 -15.73 -22.83 -24.13
CA ILE A 351 -17.08 -22.90 -23.56
C ILE A 351 -17.64 -21.48 -23.43
N PRO A 352 -18.87 -21.21 -23.88
CA PRO A 352 -19.44 -19.86 -23.95
C PRO A 352 -19.39 -19.12 -22.62
N GLN A 353 -19.67 -19.78 -21.47
CA GLN A 353 -19.66 -19.20 -20.14
C GLN A 353 -18.26 -18.74 -19.77
N LEU A 354 -17.26 -19.60 -19.94
CA LEU A 354 -15.88 -19.28 -19.59
C LEU A 354 -15.28 -18.24 -20.56
N HIS A 355 -15.58 -18.36 -21.84
CA HIS A 355 -15.19 -17.38 -22.87
C HIS A 355 -15.73 -15.98 -22.54
N SER A 356 -17.03 -15.88 -22.19
CA SER A 356 -17.66 -14.61 -21.82
C SER A 356 -17.04 -14.03 -20.55
N LEU A 357 -16.73 -14.88 -19.57
CA LEU A 357 -16.10 -14.45 -18.31
C LEU A 357 -14.68 -13.91 -18.52
N PHE A 358 -13.89 -14.54 -19.39
CA PHE A 358 -12.57 -14.01 -19.77
C PHE A 358 -12.68 -12.66 -20.48
N ALA A 359 -13.68 -12.47 -21.36
CA ALA A 359 -13.90 -11.21 -22.05
C ALA A 359 -14.32 -10.09 -21.07
N GLU A 360 -15.28 -10.38 -20.17
CA GLU A 360 -15.73 -9.45 -19.13
C GLU A 360 -14.58 -9.05 -18.21
N ALA A 361 -13.72 -10.00 -17.79
CA ALA A 361 -12.58 -9.72 -16.96
C ALA A 361 -11.57 -8.78 -17.63
N ALA A 362 -11.29 -9.01 -18.93
CA ALA A 362 -10.39 -8.16 -19.71
C ALA A 362 -10.95 -6.74 -19.91
N GLU A 363 -12.24 -6.61 -20.19
CA GLU A 363 -12.91 -5.32 -20.33
C GLU A 363 -12.90 -4.54 -19.02
N THR A 364 -13.30 -5.18 -17.90
CA THR A 364 -13.30 -4.54 -16.60
C THR A 364 -11.91 -4.20 -16.09
N ALA A 365 -10.88 -4.99 -16.46
CA ALA A 365 -9.48 -4.66 -16.17
C ALA A 365 -9.13 -3.31 -16.79
N SER A 366 -9.37 -3.15 -18.09
CA SER A 366 -8.94 -1.98 -18.84
C SER A 366 -9.40 -0.65 -18.22
N TYR A 367 -10.68 -0.50 -17.91
CA TYR A 367 -11.15 0.77 -17.34
C TYR A 367 -10.87 0.93 -15.85
N LEU A 368 -10.82 -0.15 -15.06
CA LEU A 368 -10.44 -0.05 -13.65
C LEU A 368 -8.96 0.30 -13.50
N GLU A 369 -8.07 -0.31 -14.30
CA GLU A 369 -6.66 0.03 -14.32
C GLU A 369 -6.43 1.49 -14.75
N ALA A 370 -7.14 1.94 -15.79
CA ALA A 370 -7.09 3.34 -16.21
C ALA A 370 -7.56 4.30 -15.09
N TYR A 371 -8.64 3.95 -14.39
CA TYR A 371 -9.16 4.78 -13.31
C TYR A 371 -8.22 4.82 -12.09
N VAL A 372 -7.69 3.67 -11.67
CA VAL A 372 -6.72 3.59 -10.56
C VAL A 372 -5.40 4.28 -10.95
N GLY A 373 -4.95 4.09 -12.19
CA GLY A 373 -3.77 4.76 -12.74
C GLY A 373 -3.90 6.28 -12.77
N ALA A 374 -5.09 6.81 -13.09
CA ALA A 374 -5.36 8.25 -13.00
C ALA A 374 -5.27 8.76 -11.55
N CYS A 375 -5.75 7.98 -10.57
CA CYS A 375 -5.59 8.33 -9.16
C CYS A 375 -4.11 8.31 -8.72
N GLU A 376 -3.33 7.34 -9.18
CA GLU A 376 -1.87 7.29 -8.94
C GLU A 376 -1.18 8.51 -9.54
N ALA A 377 -1.46 8.82 -10.82
CA ALA A 377 -0.84 9.94 -11.53
C ALA A 377 -1.10 11.30 -10.87
N GLU A 378 -2.28 11.51 -10.28
CA GLU A 378 -2.58 12.71 -9.50
C GLU A 378 -1.94 12.68 -8.10
N LEU A 379 -1.77 11.51 -7.49
CA LEU A 379 -1.19 11.36 -6.15
C LEU A 379 0.35 11.51 -6.16
N VAL A 380 1.03 11.02 -7.19
CA VAL A 380 2.50 11.00 -7.32
C VAL A 380 3.14 12.39 -7.11
N PRO A 381 2.71 13.48 -7.79
CA PRO A 381 3.28 14.81 -7.54
C PRO A 381 3.11 15.26 -6.09
N LEU A 382 1.95 14.99 -5.49
CA LEU A 382 1.67 15.35 -4.10
C LEU A 382 2.60 14.63 -3.11
N LEU A 383 2.96 13.37 -3.41
CA LEU A 383 3.92 12.63 -2.59
C LEU A 383 5.31 13.22 -2.68
N LYS A 384 5.76 13.63 -3.87
CA LYS A 384 7.06 14.29 -4.10
C LYS A 384 7.16 15.64 -3.40
N GLU A 385 6.08 16.40 -3.39
CA GLU A 385 6.02 17.74 -2.78
C GLU A 385 5.65 17.73 -1.29
N GLY A 386 5.23 16.58 -0.76
CA GLY A 386 4.72 16.49 0.62
C GLY A 386 3.35 17.14 0.81
N GLY A 387 2.56 17.22 -0.28
CA GLY A 387 1.22 17.79 -0.30
C GLY A 387 0.14 16.83 0.20
N THR A 388 -1.09 17.33 0.35
CA THR A 388 -2.28 16.53 0.71
C THR A 388 -3.21 16.39 -0.49
N PRO A 389 -3.82 15.22 -0.70
CA PRO A 389 -4.80 15.08 -1.76
C PRO A 389 -6.04 15.93 -1.48
N SER A 390 -6.62 16.49 -2.55
CA SER A 390 -7.89 17.18 -2.49
C SER A 390 -9.02 16.24 -2.02
N GLU A 391 -10.13 16.79 -1.57
CA GLU A 391 -11.32 16.01 -1.21
C GLU A 391 -11.81 15.16 -2.39
N VAL A 392 -11.79 15.71 -3.60
CA VAL A 392 -12.17 14.99 -4.84
C VAL A 392 -11.25 13.82 -5.10
N LEU A 393 -9.93 14.01 -5.02
CA LEU A 393 -8.97 12.92 -5.21
C LEU A 393 -9.13 11.86 -4.11
N SER A 394 -9.35 12.27 -2.86
CA SER A 394 -9.59 11.38 -1.72
C SER A 394 -10.81 10.48 -1.95
N HIS A 395 -11.92 11.04 -2.43
CA HIS A 395 -13.12 10.28 -2.78
C HIS A 395 -12.87 9.34 -3.97
N ARG A 396 -12.17 9.80 -5.01
CA ARG A 396 -11.82 8.96 -6.16
C ARG A 396 -10.97 7.77 -5.76
N ILE A 397 -9.98 7.95 -4.90
CA ILE A 397 -9.14 6.88 -4.37
C ILE A 397 -9.97 5.89 -3.54
N ALA A 398 -10.91 6.37 -2.73
CA ALA A 398 -11.80 5.50 -1.95
C ALA A 398 -12.68 4.64 -2.87
N VAL A 399 -13.29 5.24 -3.90
CA VAL A 399 -14.08 4.52 -4.91
C VAL A 399 -13.22 3.53 -5.69
N ALA A 400 -12.02 3.93 -6.11
CA ALA A 400 -11.08 3.08 -6.83
C ALA A 400 -10.76 1.80 -6.04
N LYS A 401 -10.44 1.94 -4.73
CA LYS A 401 -10.15 0.79 -3.85
C LYS A 401 -11.35 -0.15 -3.75
N VAL A 402 -12.53 0.39 -3.48
CA VAL A 402 -13.74 -0.44 -3.29
C VAL A 402 -14.07 -1.18 -4.59
N LYS A 403 -14.09 -0.47 -5.72
CA LYS A 403 -14.45 -1.09 -7.01
C LYS A 403 -13.43 -2.09 -7.51
N ALA A 404 -12.14 -1.81 -7.39
CA ALA A 404 -11.10 -2.77 -7.78
C ALA A 404 -11.20 -4.07 -6.96
N VAL A 405 -11.43 -3.97 -5.65
CA VAL A 405 -11.55 -5.14 -4.76
C VAL A 405 -12.84 -5.91 -5.02
N GLU A 406 -14.01 -5.24 -5.01
CA GLU A 406 -15.33 -5.89 -5.22
C GLU A 406 -15.40 -6.63 -6.56
N HIS A 407 -14.99 -5.99 -7.66
CA HIS A 407 -14.97 -6.62 -8.97
C HIS A 407 -13.98 -7.78 -9.06
N SER A 408 -12.82 -7.66 -8.41
CA SER A 408 -11.85 -8.75 -8.39
C SER A 408 -12.37 -9.95 -7.61
N ILE A 409 -13.03 -9.74 -6.48
CA ILE A 409 -13.67 -10.82 -5.71
C ILE A 409 -14.73 -11.53 -6.55
N ASP A 410 -15.68 -10.79 -7.13
CA ASP A 410 -16.78 -11.37 -7.92
C ASP A 410 -16.24 -12.20 -9.10
N LEU A 411 -15.36 -11.61 -9.90
CA LEU A 411 -14.79 -12.27 -11.07
C LEU A 411 -13.97 -13.50 -10.71
N CYS A 412 -13.15 -13.45 -9.65
CA CYS A 412 -12.36 -14.61 -9.21
C CYS A 412 -13.26 -15.73 -8.66
N TRP A 413 -14.35 -15.41 -7.97
CA TRP A 413 -15.32 -16.42 -7.51
C TRP A 413 -16.04 -17.10 -8.66
N ARG A 414 -16.48 -16.34 -9.66
CA ARG A 414 -17.11 -16.88 -10.86
C ARG A 414 -16.14 -17.75 -11.65
N LEU A 415 -14.88 -17.31 -11.80
CA LEU A 415 -13.85 -18.10 -12.45
C LEU A 415 -13.61 -19.44 -11.74
N LYS A 416 -13.57 -19.41 -10.40
CA LYS A 416 -13.40 -20.59 -9.54
C LYS A 416 -14.52 -21.62 -9.80
N GLN A 417 -15.74 -21.17 -10.01
CA GLN A 417 -16.89 -22.06 -10.29
C GLN A 417 -16.82 -22.65 -11.70
N GLU A 418 -16.48 -21.83 -12.71
CA GLU A 418 -16.50 -22.24 -14.11
C GLU A 418 -15.37 -23.23 -14.49
N VAL A 419 -14.25 -23.21 -13.77
CA VAL A 419 -13.11 -24.13 -14.07
C VAL A 419 -13.18 -25.46 -13.31
N GLY A 420 -14.19 -25.64 -12.46
CA GLY A 420 -14.47 -26.91 -11.76
C GLY A 420 -13.34 -27.33 -10.82
N SER A 421 -12.99 -28.62 -10.84
CA SER A 421 -12.02 -29.22 -9.90
C SER A 421 -10.59 -28.68 -10.04
N PHE A 422 -10.23 -28.05 -11.14
CA PHE A 422 -8.93 -27.35 -11.25
C PHE A 422 -8.75 -26.30 -10.12
N ALA A 423 -9.82 -25.62 -9.77
CA ALA A 423 -9.77 -24.63 -8.68
C ALA A 423 -9.48 -25.21 -7.28
N LEU A 424 -9.52 -26.53 -7.13
CA LEU A 424 -9.20 -27.23 -5.88
C LEU A 424 -7.73 -27.65 -5.80
N MET A 425 -6.99 -27.54 -6.91
CA MET A 425 -5.56 -27.86 -6.93
C MET A 425 -4.78 -26.83 -6.14
N GLY A 426 -3.81 -27.28 -5.33
CA GLY A 426 -3.01 -26.40 -4.46
C GLY A 426 -2.19 -25.33 -5.19
N ASP A 427 -1.81 -25.61 -6.43
CA ASP A 427 -1.02 -24.72 -7.30
C ASP A 427 -1.87 -23.89 -8.26
N SER A 428 -3.18 -24.03 -8.23
CA SER A 428 -4.10 -23.26 -9.10
C SER A 428 -4.16 -21.76 -8.80
N GLY A 429 -3.77 -21.35 -7.59
CA GLY A 429 -3.85 -19.99 -7.09
C GLY A 429 -5.18 -19.64 -6.41
N PHE A 430 -6.24 -20.42 -6.58
CA PHE A 430 -7.55 -20.13 -5.97
C PHE A 430 -7.55 -20.26 -4.44
N GLY A 431 -6.59 -21.00 -3.86
CA GLY A 431 -6.40 -21.08 -2.41
C GLY A 431 -5.99 -19.77 -1.75
N SER A 432 -5.46 -18.81 -2.53
CA SER A 432 -5.01 -17.51 -2.04
C SER A 432 -6.03 -16.38 -2.25
N MET A 433 -7.26 -16.67 -2.68
CA MET A 433 -8.28 -15.66 -3.01
C MET A 433 -8.63 -14.72 -1.85
N ASP A 434 -8.42 -15.13 -0.60
CA ASP A 434 -8.60 -14.27 0.57
C ASP A 434 -7.60 -13.06 0.58
N PHE A 435 -6.63 -13.05 -0.33
CA PHE A 435 -5.82 -11.85 -0.63
C PHE A 435 -6.69 -10.64 -0.99
N LEU A 436 -7.86 -10.87 -1.59
CA LEU A 436 -8.78 -9.82 -2.03
C LEU A 436 -9.65 -9.25 -0.90
N GLN A 437 -9.66 -9.85 0.28
CA GLN A 437 -10.36 -9.32 1.46
C GLN A 437 -9.61 -8.15 2.08
#